data_6e0693747135d09c87e065b2af855c32
#
_entry.id   6e0693747135d09c87e065b2af855c32
#
_cell.length_a   1.000
_cell.length_b   1.000
_cell.length_c   1.000
_cell.angle_alpha   90.00
_cell.angle_beta   90.00
_cell.angle_gamma   90.00
#
_symmetry.space_group_name_H-M   'P 1'
#
loop_
_entity.id
_entity.type
_entity.pdbx_description
1 polymer ?
#
loop_
_entity_poly.entity_id
_entity_poly.type
_entity_poly.pdbx_seq_one_letter_code
_entity_poly.pdbx_strand_id
1 'polypeptide(L)'
;MKYYKKIEIDYYDDVIADTLSYLKNHKPDIYNRTINATYYPLDVNEFKQFCPKLDLAFARYNIVCDFVVAFVMKTNSDAALHVDNYGRGDTRINLPILNTKGSRTIFYTGGIFKEYINPITKVSSNRLISGEGLKKVDDVEIDQCTVIRVNEPHMITMNVNNSPRITLTLGFNKDPVFLLEE
;
A
#
# COMPACT_ATOMS: atom_id res chain seq x y z
N MET A 1 14.49 13.85 -6.26
CA MET A 1 13.97 12.98 -5.18
C MET A 1 13.34 11.76 -5.84
N LYS A 2 13.56 10.55 -5.33
CA LYS A 2 13.02 9.30 -5.87
C LYS A 2 11.71 8.96 -5.14
N TYR A 3 10.63 8.75 -5.88
CA TYR A 3 9.30 8.51 -5.31
C TYR A 3 9.02 7.03 -5.07
N TYR A 4 9.66 6.16 -5.85
CA TYR A 4 9.52 4.71 -5.73
C TYR A 4 10.77 3.97 -6.19
N LYS A 5 10.86 2.70 -5.80
CA LYS A 5 11.84 1.73 -6.30
C LYS A 5 11.24 0.33 -6.24
N LYS A 6 11.34 -0.41 -7.34
CA LYS A 6 11.03 -1.84 -7.37
C LYS A 6 12.20 -2.60 -6.77
N ILE A 7 11.90 -3.56 -5.90
CA ILE A 7 12.90 -4.36 -5.18
C ILE A 7 12.58 -5.84 -5.31
N GLU A 8 13.62 -6.66 -5.20
CA GLU A 8 13.49 -8.12 -5.12
C GLU A 8 13.42 -8.54 -3.66
N ILE A 9 12.53 -9.46 -3.36
CA ILE A 9 12.45 -10.09 -2.03
C ILE A 9 12.53 -11.60 -2.18
N ASP A 10 13.05 -12.26 -1.15
CA ASP A 10 13.04 -13.72 -1.09
C ASP A 10 11.61 -14.23 -0.87
N TYR A 11 11.31 -15.47 -1.26
CA TYR A 11 9.99 -16.09 -1.06
C TYR A 11 8.80 -15.29 -1.59
N TYR A 12 8.99 -14.47 -2.64
CA TYR A 12 7.95 -13.59 -3.17
C TYR A 12 6.63 -14.32 -3.45
N ASP A 13 6.70 -15.43 -4.22
CA ASP A 13 5.51 -16.18 -4.62
C ASP A 13 4.81 -16.84 -3.42
N ASP A 14 5.56 -17.31 -2.43
CA ASP A 14 5.00 -17.85 -1.18
C ASP A 14 4.25 -16.78 -0.41
N VAL A 15 4.84 -15.58 -0.24
CA VAL A 15 4.19 -14.46 0.45
C VAL A 15 2.90 -14.04 -0.24
N ILE A 16 2.88 -14.00 -1.58
CA ILE A 16 1.66 -13.70 -2.35
C ILE A 16 0.60 -14.78 -2.16
N ALA A 17 0.97 -16.05 -2.29
CA ALA A 17 0.05 -17.18 -2.14
C ALA A 17 -0.55 -17.26 -0.72
N ASP A 18 0.27 -17.14 0.30
CA ASP A 18 -0.15 -17.14 1.71
C ASP A 18 -1.09 -15.97 2.01
N THR A 19 -0.76 -14.77 1.51
CA THR A 19 -1.61 -13.58 1.65
C THR A 19 -2.98 -13.78 1.01
N LEU A 20 -3.03 -14.29 -0.23
CA LEU A 20 -4.29 -14.57 -0.92
C LEU A 20 -5.12 -15.60 -0.16
N SER A 21 -4.49 -16.68 0.31
CA SER A 21 -5.14 -17.73 1.10
C SER A 21 -5.71 -17.16 2.40
N TYR A 22 -4.92 -16.36 3.14
CA TYR A 22 -5.36 -15.71 4.36
C TYR A 22 -6.57 -14.80 4.13
N LEU A 23 -6.50 -13.89 3.17
CA LEU A 23 -7.59 -12.96 2.88
C LEU A 23 -8.86 -13.72 2.46
N LYS A 24 -8.73 -14.75 1.63
CA LYS A 24 -9.86 -15.51 1.11
C LYS A 24 -10.55 -16.34 2.17
N ASN A 25 -9.79 -16.98 3.05
CA ASN A 25 -10.30 -17.96 4.00
C ASN A 25 -10.57 -17.39 5.39
N HIS A 26 -9.83 -16.35 5.82
CA HIS A 26 -9.91 -15.80 7.17
C HIS A 26 -10.44 -14.36 7.21
N LYS A 27 -10.40 -13.63 6.08
CA LYS A 27 -10.91 -12.27 5.95
C LYS A 27 -11.80 -12.11 4.70
N PRO A 28 -12.82 -12.99 4.51
CA PRO A 28 -13.64 -12.99 3.28
C PRO A 28 -14.37 -11.67 3.04
N ASP A 29 -14.72 -10.94 4.10
CA ASP A 29 -15.35 -9.62 3.98
C ASP A 29 -14.42 -8.58 3.37
N ILE A 30 -13.13 -8.64 3.70
CA ILE A 30 -12.10 -7.80 3.08
C ILE A 30 -11.87 -8.26 1.64
N TYR A 31 -11.68 -9.55 1.42
CA TYR A 31 -11.42 -10.12 0.09
C TYR A 31 -12.54 -9.77 -0.90
N ASN A 32 -13.80 -9.96 -0.49
CA ASN A 32 -14.99 -9.66 -1.32
C ASN A 32 -15.40 -8.19 -1.25
N ARG A 33 -14.76 -7.40 -0.39
CA ARG A 33 -15.09 -6.01 -0.14
C ARG A 33 -16.57 -5.78 0.18
N THR A 34 -17.11 -6.54 1.09
CA THR A 34 -18.46 -6.35 1.61
C THR A 34 -18.56 -5.12 2.51
N ILE A 35 -17.44 -4.73 3.15
CA ILE A 35 -17.30 -3.51 3.93
C ILE A 35 -16.97 -2.34 3.00
N ASN A 36 -17.63 -1.21 3.16
CA ASN A 36 -17.41 -0.02 2.33
C ASN A 36 -16.19 0.81 2.78
N ALA A 37 -15.03 0.18 2.73
CA ALA A 37 -13.73 0.83 2.96
C ALA A 37 -12.74 0.34 1.90
N THR A 38 -11.60 1.03 1.75
CA THR A 38 -10.51 0.61 0.86
C THR A 38 -9.29 0.14 1.63
N TYR A 39 -9.19 0.52 2.89
CA TYR A 39 -8.01 0.39 3.72
C TYR A 39 -8.35 -0.42 4.96
N TYR A 40 -7.77 -1.61 5.09
CA TYR A 40 -8.07 -2.56 6.15
C TYR A 40 -6.80 -2.92 6.91
N PRO A 41 -6.52 -2.29 8.07
CA PRO A 41 -5.45 -2.73 8.95
C PRO A 41 -5.68 -4.18 9.38
N LEU A 42 -4.63 -4.99 9.32
CA LEU A 42 -4.62 -6.38 9.75
C LEU A 42 -3.81 -6.48 11.04
N ASP A 43 -4.19 -7.43 11.92
CA ASP A 43 -3.33 -7.77 13.04
C ASP A 43 -2.07 -8.45 12.50
N VAL A 44 -0.92 -7.83 12.72
CA VAL A 44 0.36 -8.28 12.16
C VAL A 44 0.79 -9.64 12.74
N ASN A 45 0.46 -9.90 14.02
CA ASN A 45 0.82 -11.17 14.66
C ASN A 45 -0.05 -12.31 14.14
N GLU A 46 -1.35 -12.07 13.99
CA GLU A 46 -2.26 -13.01 13.34
C GLU A 46 -1.80 -13.27 11.89
N PHE A 47 -1.56 -12.20 11.12
CA PHE A 47 -1.15 -12.32 9.72
C PHE A 47 0.12 -13.15 9.53
N LYS A 48 1.15 -12.95 10.37
CA LYS A 48 2.41 -13.71 10.32
C LYS A 48 2.23 -15.21 10.61
N GLN A 49 1.20 -15.62 11.34
CA GLN A 49 0.91 -17.04 11.54
C GLN A 49 0.49 -17.74 10.23
N PHE A 50 -0.17 -17.00 9.34
CA PHE A 50 -0.61 -17.48 8.02
C PHE A 50 0.37 -17.16 6.90
N CYS A 51 1.29 -16.23 7.11
CA CYS A 51 2.34 -15.85 6.16
C CYS A 51 3.73 -15.93 6.85
N PRO A 52 4.20 -17.14 7.20
CA PRO A 52 5.39 -17.31 8.05
C PRO A 52 6.70 -16.88 7.37
N LYS A 53 6.70 -16.74 6.05
CA LYS A 53 7.87 -16.29 5.29
C LYS A 53 7.97 -14.77 5.17
N LEU A 54 6.99 -14.00 5.69
CA LEU A 54 6.97 -12.54 5.52
C LEU A 54 8.26 -11.87 6.01
N ASP A 55 8.69 -12.15 7.24
CA ASP A 55 9.90 -11.52 7.78
C ASP A 55 11.17 -12.06 7.10
N LEU A 56 11.18 -13.32 6.68
CA LEU A 56 12.29 -13.92 5.93
C LEU A 56 12.46 -13.25 4.56
N ALA A 57 11.35 -12.87 3.92
CA ALA A 57 11.36 -12.19 2.63
C ALA A 57 12.11 -10.85 2.66
N PHE A 58 12.15 -10.19 3.81
CA PHE A 58 12.83 -8.91 4.00
C PHE A 58 14.12 -8.99 4.83
N ALA A 59 14.56 -10.20 5.20
CA ALA A 59 15.74 -10.39 6.06
C ALA A 59 17.02 -9.80 5.44
N ARG A 60 17.18 -9.88 4.11
CA ARG A 60 18.32 -9.27 3.39
C ARG A 60 18.45 -7.76 3.60
N TYR A 61 17.33 -7.07 3.88
CA TYR A 61 17.29 -5.63 4.13
C TYR A 61 17.38 -5.28 5.62
N ASN A 62 17.47 -6.29 6.50
CA ASN A 62 17.49 -6.12 7.96
C ASN A 62 16.33 -5.26 8.50
N ILE A 63 15.13 -5.53 7.99
CA ILE A 63 13.86 -4.93 8.42
C ILE A 63 12.86 -6.03 8.77
N VAL A 64 12.03 -5.75 9.78
CA VAL A 64 10.98 -6.65 10.27
C VAL A 64 9.64 -5.95 10.13
N CYS A 65 8.68 -6.63 9.50
CA CYS A 65 7.34 -6.08 9.30
C CYS A 65 6.61 -5.96 10.64
N ASP A 66 6.10 -4.77 10.95
CA ASP A 66 5.34 -4.46 12.15
C ASP A 66 3.97 -3.82 11.87
N PHE A 67 3.65 -3.63 10.60
CA PHE A 67 2.40 -3.05 10.16
C PHE A 67 1.96 -3.63 8.82
N VAL A 68 0.71 -4.08 8.74
CA VAL A 68 0.15 -4.70 7.54
C VAL A 68 -1.22 -4.12 7.26
N VAL A 69 -1.45 -3.72 6.02
CA VAL A 69 -2.75 -3.25 5.54
C VAL A 69 -3.11 -3.90 4.22
N ALA A 70 -4.31 -4.45 4.13
CA ALA A 70 -4.89 -4.81 2.86
C ALA A 70 -5.57 -3.58 2.25
N PHE A 71 -5.06 -3.13 1.09
CA PHE A 71 -5.66 -2.06 0.32
C PHE A 71 -6.49 -2.68 -0.82
N VAL A 72 -7.82 -2.54 -0.73
CA VAL A 72 -8.76 -3.22 -1.63
C VAL A 72 -9.60 -2.20 -2.38
N MET A 73 -9.52 -2.20 -3.71
CA MET A 73 -10.29 -1.30 -4.58
C MET A 73 -11.28 -2.09 -5.46
N LYS A 74 -12.41 -1.47 -5.76
CA LYS A 74 -13.36 -1.96 -6.78
C LYS A 74 -12.95 -1.48 -8.17
N THR A 75 -13.53 -2.12 -9.18
CA THR A 75 -13.35 -1.75 -10.60
C THR A 75 -13.60 -0.26 -10.85
N ASN A 76 -12.76 0.34 -11.68
CA ASN A 76 -12.88 1.74 -12.12
C ASN A 76 -13.04 2.74 -10.95
N SER A 77 -12.30 2.51 -9.86
CA SER A 77 -12.25 3.42 -8.72
C SER A 77 -10.87 4.05 -8.57
N ASP A 78 -10.84 5.27 -8.10
CA ASP A 78 -9.62 5.96 -7.74
C ASP A 78 -9.54 6.12 -6.22
N ALA A 79 -8.35 6.00 -5.65
CA ALA A 79 -8.12 6.48 -4.30
C ALA A 79 -7.90 7.99 -4.34
N ALA A 80 -8.56 8.72 -3.45
CA ALA A 80 -8.42 10.16 -3.38
C ALA A 80 -6.95 10.57 -3.21
N LEU A 81 -6.56 11.68 -3.83
CA LEU A 81 -5.23 12.27 -3.66
C LEU A 81 -5.00 12.63 -2.19
N HIS A 82 -3.95 12.10 -1.60
CA HIS A 82 -3.65 12.22 -0.18
C HIS A 82 -2.15 12.13 0.10
N VAL A 83 -1.80 12.42 1.34
CA VAL A 83 -0.50 12.15 1.96
C VAL A 83 -0.78 11.28 3.17
N ASP A 84 -0.05 10.20 3.35
CA ASP A 84 -0.18 9.35 4.53
C ASP A 84 0.32 10.07 5.80
N ASN A 85 -0.39 9.87 6.89
CA ASN A 85 -0.08 10.53 8.17
C ASN A 85 -0.11 9.51 9.32
N TYR A 86 0.71 8.46 9.21
CA TYR A 86 0.67 7.37 10.20
C TYR A 86 1.70 7.48 11.31
N GLY A 87 2.62 8.47 11.26
CA GLY A 87 3.72 8.59 12.22
C GLY A 87 4.70 7.40 12.20
N ARG A 88 4.70 6.61 11.12
CA ARG A 88 5.48 5.37 10.97
C ARG A 88 6.55 5.46 9.87
N GLY A 89 7.09 6.66 9.63
CA GLY A 89 8.09 6.89 8.60
C GLY A 89 7.48 7.34 7.26
N ASP A 90 8.37 7.66 6.32
CA ASP A 90 8.10 8.34 5.06
C ASP A 90 7.82 7.39 3.91
N THR A 91 8.07 6.09 4.11
CA THR A 91 7.94 5.08 3.05
C THR A 91 7.12 3.87 3.48
N ARG A 92 6.60 3.16 2.49
CA ARG A 92 5.95 1.85 2.62
C ARG A 92 6.46 0.91 1.54
N ILE A 93 6.33 -0.39 1.80
CA ILE A 93 6.54 -1.39 0.76
C ILE A 93 5.18 -1.95 0.35
N ASN A 94 4.89 -1.89 -0.93
CA ASN A 94 3.65 -2.40 -1.51
C ASN A 94 3.91 -3.70 -2.27
N LEU A 95 3.12 -4.74 -1.97
CA LEU A 95 3.08 -6.00 -2.69
C LEU A 95 1.80 -6.09 -3.53
N PRO A 96 1.90 -6.35 -4.84
CA PRO A 96 0.74 -6.63 -5.68
C PRO A 96 0.21 -8.03 -5.36
N ILE A 97 -1.03 -8.13 -4.88
CA ILE A 97 -1.61 -9.40 -4.47
C ILE A 97 -2.59 -9.94 -5.51
N LEU A 98 -3.50 -9.09 -5.99
CA LEU A 98 -4.53 -9.50 -6.94
C LEU A 98 -4.94 -8.34 -7.85
N ASN A 99 -5.03 -8.61 -9.17
CA ASN A 99 -5.58 -7.69 -10.17
C ASN A 99 -4.95 -6.28 -10.17
N THR A 100 -3.65 -6.18 -9.95
CA THR A 100 -2.93 -4.90 -9.86
C THR A 100 -2.52 -4.34 -11.22
N LYS A 101 -2.48 -5.19 -12.26
CA LYS A 101 -2.09 -4.80 -13.62
C LYS A 101 -2.99 -3.69 -14.15
N GLY A 102 -2.36 -2.65 -14.72
CA GLY A 102 -3.04 -1.47 -15.28
C GLY A 102 -3.47 -0.44 -14.24
N SER A 103 -3.24 -0.67 -12.93
CA SER A 103 -3.39 0.36 -11.90
C SER A 103 -2.09 1.11 -11.68
N ARG A 104 -2.18 2.41 -11.43
CA ARG A 104 -1.00 3.26 -11.24
C ARG A 104 -1.07 4.03 -9.93
N THR A 105 0.05 4.09 -9.23
CA THR A 105 0.26 5.08 -8.17
C THR A 105 0.90 6.30 -8.81
N ILE A 106 0.25 7.45 -8.69
CA ILE A 106 0.67 8.72 -9.30
C ILE A 106 1.11 9.65 -8.18
N PHE A 107 2.30 10.25 -8.33
CA PHE A 107 2.89 11.19 -7.38
C PHE A 107 2.76 12.62 -7.87
N TYR A 108 2.56 13.53 -6.90
CA TYR A 108 2.38 14.95 -7.15
C TYR A 108 3.28 15.78 -6.23
N THR A 109 3.49 17.04 -6.61
CA THR A 109 4.03 18.08 -5.74
C THR A 109 3.04 19.25 -5.69
N GLY A 110 3.14 20.09 -4.64
CA GLY A 110 2.20 21.20 -4.43
C GLY A 110 0.84 20.73 -3.91
N GLY A 111 -0.14 21.63 -4.00
CA GLY A 111 -1.46 21.43 -3.42
C GLY A 111 -1.53 21.80 -1.94
N ILE A 112 -2.74 22.00 -1.43
CA ILE A 112 -3.01 22.26 -0.01
C ILE A 112 -3.79 21.07 0.55
N PHE A 113 -3.30 20.52 1.65
CA PHE A 113 -3.84 19.32 2.27
C PHE A 113 -4.34 19.62 3.68
N LYS A 114 -5.36 18.87 4.13
CA LYS A 114 -5.92 18.91 5.48
C LYS A 114 -6.10 17.51 6.01
N GLU A 115 -5.88 17.34 7.30
CA GLU A 115 -6.12 16.08 7.99
C GLU A 115 -7.55 15.58 7.83
N TYR A 116 -7.66 14.32 7.53
CA TYR A 116 -8.91 13.56 7.43
C TYR A 116 -8.76 12.23 8.16
N ILE A 117 -9.67 11.96 9.08
CA ILE A 117 -9.75 10.66 9.77
C ILE A 117 -10.88 9.86 9.15
N ASN A 118 -10.56 8.68 8.62
CA ASN A 118 -11.57 7.80 8.04
C ASN A 118 -12.53 7.35 9.15
N PRO A 119 -13.86 7.57 9.01
CA PRO A 119 -14.81 7.26 10.08
C PRO A 119 -14.97 5.75 10.34
N ILE A 120 -14.63 4.90 9.37
CA ILE A 120 -14.74 3.44 9.48
C ILE A 120 -13.44 2.85 10.04
N THR A 121 -12.30 3.12 9.38
CA THR A 121 -11.01 2.49 9.70
C THR A 121 -10.23 3.24 10.78
N LYS A 122 -10.67 4.47 11.12
CA LYS A 122 -9.98 5.39 12.05
C LYS A 122 -8.57 5.78 11.62
N VAL A 123 -8.21 5.50 10.39
CA VAL A 123 -6.91 5.85 9.81
C VAL A 123 -6.90 7.32 9.42
N SER A 124 -5.84 8.04 9.82
CA SER A 124 -5.59 9.44 9.47
C SER A 124 -4.81 9.54 8.16
N SER A 125 -5.16 10.53 7.34
CA SER A 125 -4.40 10.93 6.15
C SER A 125 -4.63 12.41 5.90
N ASN A 126 -3.73 13.07 5.16
CA ASN A 126 -3.96 14.44 4.71
C ASN A 126 -4.55 14.40 3.29
N ARG A 127 -5.77 14.91 3.12
CA ARG A 127 -6.48 14.95 1.83
C ARG A 127 -6.38 16.32 1.18
N LEU A 128 -6.32 16.32 -0.14
CA LEU A 128 -6.30 17.53 -0.95
C LEU A 128 -7.57 18.36 -0.70
N ILE A 129 -7.40 19.66 -0.39
CA ILE A 129 -8.48 20.64 -0.28
C ILE A 129 -8.37 21.73 -1.35
N SER A 130 -7.19 21.98 -1.92
CA SER A 130 -6.96 22.86 -3.05
C SER A 130 -5.86 22.33 -3.95
N GLY A 131 -6.09 22.33 -5.25
CA GLY A 131 -5.12 21.93 -6.27
C GLY A 131 -4.15 23.04 -6.69
N GLU A 132 -4.07 24.15 -5.96
CA GLU A 132 -3.15 25.23 -6.29
C GLU A 132 -1.69 24.75 -6.29
N GLY A 133 -0.99 24.96 -7.40
CA GLY A 133 0.39 24.51 -7.59
C GLY A 133 0.56 22.99 -7.73
N LEU A 134 -0.53 22.20 -7.78
CA LEU A 134 -0.45 20.75 -7.91
C LEU A 134 0.10 20.37 -9.29
N LYS A 135 1.16 19.55 -9.30
CA LYS A 135 1.80 19.03 -10.52
C LYS A 135 2.09 17.56 -10.37
N LYS A 136 1.69 16.75 -11.37
CA LYS A 136 2.16 15.37 -11.48
C LYS A 136 3.68 15.37 -11.72
N VAL A 137 4.39 14.55 -10.97
CA VAL A 137 5.86 14.43 -11.04
C VAL A 137 6.33 13.06 -11.44
N ASP A 138 5.58 12.00 -11.09
CA ASP A 138 5.95 10.62 -11.42
C ASP A 138 4.74 9.70 -11.36
N ASP A 139 4.89 8.47 -11.87
CA ASP A 139 3.91 7.40 -11.68
C ASP A 139 4.53 6.01 -11.81
N VAL A 140 3.94 5.03 -11.15
CA VAL A 140 4.40 3.64 -11.19
C VAL A 140 3.23 2.66 -11.19
N GLU A 141 3.36 1.58 -11.95
CA GLU A 141 2.54 0.39 -11.81
C GLU A 141 3.14 -0.53 -10.74
N ILE A 142 2.32 -0.90 -9.74
CA ILE A 142 2.74 -1.84 -8.68
C ILE A 142 2.51 -3.27 -9.20
N ASP A 143 3.45 -3.77 -9.97
CA ASP A 143 3.47 -5.11 -10.60
C ASP A 143 4.44 -6.09 -9.91
N GLN A 144 5.26 -5.57 -9.01
CA GLN A 144 6.17 -6.33 -8.13
C GLN A 144 6.36 -5.60 -6.81
N CYS A 145 7.13 -6.18 -5.89
CA CYS A 145 7.45 -5.55 -4.61
C CYS A 145 8.05 -4.15 -4.83
N THR A 146 7.39 -3.12 -4.32
CA THR A 146 7.76 -1.72 -4.61
C THR A 146 7.79 -0.91 -3.33
N VAL A 147 8.93 -0.29 -3.04
CA VAL A 147 9.06 0.77 -2.04
C VAL A 147 8.43 2.03 -2.61
N ILE A 148 7.56 2.69 -1.87
CA ILE A 148 6.94 3.96 -2.26
C ILE A 148 7.09 5.01 -1.17
N ARG A 149 7.24 6.25 -1.58
CA ARG A 149 7.25 7.41 -0.69
C ARG A 149 5.81 7.83 -0.42
N VAL A 150 5.37 7.78 0.84
CA VAL A 150 3.97 8.02 1.24
C VAL A 150 3.76 9.36 1.95
N ASN A 151 4.84 10.02 2.36
CA ASN A 151 4.81 11.39 2.89
C ASN A 151 4.73 12.46 1.79
N GLU A 152 4.69 12.06 0.52
CA GLU A 152 4.46 12.91 -0.63
C GLU A 152 3.04 12.71 -1.17
N PRO A 153 2.43 13.74 -1.79
CA PRO A 153 1.09 13.62 -2.35
C PRO A 153 1.01 12.52 -3.41
N HIS A 154 0.11 11.59 -3.22
CA HIS A 154 -0.09 10.49 -4.16
C HIS A 154 -1.55 10.05 -4.24
N MET A 155 -1.90 9.43 -5.35
CA MET A 155 -3.19 8.79 -5.57
C MET A 155 -3.01 7.47 -6.32
N ILE A 156 -4.01 6.62 -6.25
CA ILE A 156 -4.04 5.39 -7.04
C ILE A 156 -5.20 5.48 -8.02
N THR A 157 -4.90 5.27 -9.30
CA THR A 157 -5.91 5.12 -10.35
C THR A 157 -6.04 3.65 -10.71
N MET A 158 -7.25 3.23 -10.98
CA MET A 158 -7.55 1.87 -11.40
C MET A 158 -8.43 1.89 -12.65
N ASN A 159 -7.80 1.64 -13.78
CA ASN A 159 -8.46 1.59 -15.08
C ASN A 159 -8.50 0.14 -15.61
N VAL A 160 -9.03 -0.77 -14.79
CA VAL A 160 -9.11 -2.20 -15.13
C VAL A 160 -10.50 -2.75 -14.78
N ASN A 161 -10.94 -3.71 -15.57
CA ASN A 161 -12.24 -4.36 -15.40
C ASN A 161 -12.21 -5.53 -14.39
N ASN A 162 -11.05 -5.82 -13.80
CA ASN A 162 -10.89 -6.92 -12.86
C ASN A 162 -11.00 -6.43 -11.42
N SER A 163 -11.96 -6.95 -10.68
CA SER A 163 -12.25 -6.57 -9.29
C SER A 163 -12.34 -7.83 -8.41
N PRO A 164 -11.91 -7.76 -7.14
CA PRO A 164 -11.23 -6.62 -6.52
C PRO A 164 -9.75 -6.51 -6.93
N ARG A 165 -9.20 -5.30 -6.87
CA ARG A 165 -7.75 -5.08 -6.86
C ARG A 165 -7.26 -5.11 -5.41
N ILE A 166 -6.25 -5.90 -5.13
CA ILE A 166 -5.68 -6.03 -3.78
C ILE A 166 -4.18 -5.76 -3.82
N THR A 167 -3.73 -4.84 -2.98
CA THR A 167 -2.32 -4.59 -2.68
C THR A 167 -2.13 -4.72 -1.17
N LEU A 168 -1.05 -5.36 -0.75
CA LEU A 168 -0.64 -5.35 0.64
C LEU A 168 0.34 -4.20 0.86
N THR A 169 0.04 -3.33 1.81
CA THR A 169 0.92 -2.22 2.22
C THR A 169 1.58 -2.60 3.53
N LEU A 170 2.90 -2.60 3.55
CA LEU A 170 3.73 -3.01 4.68
C LEU A 170 4.49 -1.82 5.27
N GLY A 171 4.48 -1.72 6.60
CA GLY A 171 5.38 -0.89 7.39
C GLY A 171 6.35 -1.77 8.18
N PHE A 172 7.47 -1.18 8.62
CA PHE A 172 8.56 -1.91 9.23
C PHE A 172 9.08 -1.19 10.48
N ASN A 173 9.77 -1.93 11.33
CA ASN A 173 10.45 -1.44 12.53
C ASN A 173 11.50 -0.35 12.25
N LYS A 174 11.96 -0.25 11.00
CA LYS A 174 12.81 0.83 10.47
C LYS A 174 12.19 1.33 9.17
N ASP A 175 12.19 2.63 8.96
CA ASP A 175 11.71 3.21 7.70
C ASP A 175 12.58 2.70 6.54
N PRO A 176 11.99 2.04 5.53
CA PRO A 176 12.72 1.54 4.37
C PRO A 176 13.14 2.63 3.37
N VAL A 177 13.17 3.91 3.77
CA VAL A 177 13.59 5.05 2.92
C VAL A 177 14.98 4.85 2.33
N PHE A 178 15.89 4.19 3.05
CA PHE A 178 17.25 3.89 2.56
C PHE A 178 17.23 3.05 1.27
N LEU A 179 16.19 2.23 1.05
CA LEU A 179 16.05 1.46 -0.18
C LEU A 179 15.75 2.35 -1.41
N LEU A 180 15.23 3.55 -1.21
CA LEU A 180 15.02 4.51 -2.30
C LEU A 180 16.34 5.21 -2.69
N GLU A 181 17.31 5.27 -1.81
CA GLU A 181 18.55 6.04 -1.98
C GLU A 181 19.68 5.22 -2.63
N GLU A 182 19.58 3.90 -2.57
CA GLU A 182 20.48 2.96 -3.27
C GLU A 182 20.07 2.85 -4.76
#